data_63fba8b49d2d155664a79a472ff108da
#
_entry.id   63fba8b49d2d155664a79a472ff108da
#
_cell.length_a   1.000
_cell.length_b   1.000
_cell.length_c   1.000
_cell.angle_alpha   90.00
_cell.angle_beta   90.00
_cell.angle_gamma   90.00
#
_symmetry.space_group_name_H-M   'P 1'
#
loop_
_entity.id
_entity.type
_entity.pdbx_description
1 polymer ?
#
loop_
_entity_poly.entity_id
_entity_poly.type
_entity_poly.pdbx_seq_one_letter_code
_entity_poly.pdbx_strand_id
1 'polypeptide(L)'
;HRGHNGRHHGATNVAGRDPDIHFGPVRLTEDTPWTPAHRLQLFYTLFVLFPNFGALMNLHFTGAVDLLQGNGRESEFDFVHDRSAATKKDVAKRVLRKFVPYYAKEYVLFPLLAGPFFWKVMLGNWLSEMMRDVYSAATIYCGHVGEHTATYAEGTRPKGKGHWYEMQVEASNNFEVPYVLSVFCGALDKQIEHHLFPKLPTQRLRKVAPEVKAICAEHGVRYHTDSWPRTLKKALSQIARLSGPVETLRAAA
;
A
#
# COMPACT_ATOMS: atom_id res chain seq x y z
N HIS A 1 11.23 6.66 -5.96
CA HIS A 1 12.43 5.83 -5.66
C HIS A 1 12.89 5.94 -4.21
N ARG A 2 12.99 7.16 -3.60
CA ARG A 2 13.47 7.32 -2.22
C ARG A 2 12.45 6.82 -1.19
N GLY A 3 11.16 7.12 -1.35
CA GLY A 3 10.11 6.66 -0.45
C GLY A 3 10.02 5.14 -0.43
N HIS A 4 9.62 4.53 -1.52
CA HIS A 4 9.44 3.08 -1.59
C HIS A 4 10.73 2.30 -1.34
N ASN A 5 11.80 2.53 -2.12
CA ASN A 5 13.02 1.72 -1.97
C ASN A 5 13.88 2.11 -0.75
N GLY A 6 13.82 3.36 -0.30
CA GLY A 6 14.66 3.83 0.81
C GLY A 6 13.99 3.72 2.18
N ARG A 7 12.70 4.06 2.27
CA ARG A 7 11.96 4.05 3.54
C ARG A 7 11.22 2.75 3.74
N HIS A 8 10.36 2.36 2.81
CA HIS A 8 9.57 1.14 2.94
C HIS A 8 10.45 -0.12 2.96
N HIS A 9 11.24 -0.42 1.92
CA HIS A 9 12.15 -1.57 1.95
C HIS A 9 13.26 -1.46 3.01
N GLY A 10 13.63 -0.25 3.43
CA GLY A 10 14.62 -0.05 4.49
C GLY A 10 14.09 -0.27 5.90
N ALA A 11 12.77 -0.26 6.10
CA ALA A 11 12.12 -0.33 7.40
C ALA A 11 10.70 -0.88 7.30
N THR A 12 10.50 -1.96 6.55
CA THR A 12 9.19 -2.56 6.26
C THR A 12 8.42 -2.82 7.54
N ASN A 13 7.19 -2.32 7.60
CA ASN A 13 6.28 -2.41 8.74
C ASN A 13 6.83 -1.88 10.07
N VAL A 14 7.85 -0.99 10.05
CA VAL A 14 8.32 -0.30 11.26
C VAL A 14 7.51 0.97 11.47
N ALA A 15 6.81 1.08 12.60
CA ALA A 15 6.02 2.25 12.96
C ALA A 15 6.86 3.53 12.93
N GLY A 16 6.29 4.62 12.41
CA GLY A 16 6.96 5.92 12.30
C GLY A 16 7.98 6.04 11.16
N ARG A 17 8.39 4.93 10.53
CA ARG A 17 9.39 4.92 9.45
C ARG A 17 8.85 4.44 8.11
N ASP A 18 8.00 3.41 8.11
CA ASP A 18 7.40 2.89 6.90
C ASP A 18 6.17 3.73 6.52
N PRO A 19 6.19 4.44 5.38
CA PRO A 19 5.05 5.23 4.94
C PRO A 19 3.84 4.37 4.55
N ASP A 20 4.06 3.12 4.11
CA ASP A 20 3.03 2.27 3.55
C ASP A 20 2.06 1.73 4.62
N ILE A 21 2.48 1.65 5.89
CA ILE A 21 1.59 1.33 7.02
C ILE A 21 0.95 2.56 7.68
N HIS A 22 1.24 3.74 7.17
CA HIS A 22 0.67 5.01 7.64
C HIS A 22 -0.07 5.76 6.52
N PHE A 23 -0.60 5.04 5.57
CA PHE A 23 -1.27 5.60 4.41
C PHE A 23 -2.71 6.03 4.71
N GLY A 24 -2.95 7.35 4.65
CA GLY A 24 -4.28 7.94 4.79
C GLY A 24 -4.90 7.76 6.19
N PRO A 25 -6.24 7.73 6.26
CA PRO A 25 -6.97 7.67 7.53
C PRO A 25 -7.12 6.25 8.10
N VAL A 26 -6.52 5.21 7.46
CA VAL A 26 -6.66 3.82 7.89
C VAL A 26 -5.62 3.50 8.96
N ARG A 27 -6.08 2.93 10.06
CA ARG A 27 -5.23 2.39 11.11
C ARG A 27 -4.84 0.95 10.76
N LEU A 28 -3.59 0.75 10.37
CA LEU A 28 -3.05 -0.54 9.94
C LEU A 28 -2.21 -1.23 11.01
N THR A 29 -1.83 -0.49 12.08
CA THR A 29 -1.02 -1.00 13.21
C THR A 29 -1.60 -0.57 14.55
N GLU A 30 -1.28 -1.28 15.61
CA GLU A 30 -1.67 -0.91 16.98
C GLU A 30 -0.97 0.36 17.47
N ASP A 31 0.24 0.64 16.96
CA ASP A 31 1.02 1.86 17.29
C ASP A 31 0.37 3.15 16.75
N THR A 32 -0.51 3.05 15.76
CA THR A 32 -1.28 4.21 15.30
C THR A 32 -2.36 4.53 16.34
N PRO A 33 -2.39 5.75 16.92
CA PRO A 33 -3.40 6.13 17.89
C PRO A 33 -4.82 5.96 17.33
N TRP A 34 -5.68 5.35 18.13
CA TRP A 34 -7.07 5.16 17.74
C TRP A 34 -7.86 6.49 17.83
N THR A 35 -8.75 6.70 16.87
CA THR A 35 -9.72 7.79 16.87
C THR A 35 -11.12 7.26 16.57
N PRO A 36 -12.21 7.97 16.94
CA PRO A 36 -13.58 7.55 16.64
C PRO A 36 -13.85 7.30 15.14
N ALA A 37 -13.13 7.99 14.24
CA ALA A 37 -13.24 7.79 12.79
C ALA A 37 -12.86 6.36 12.36
N HIS A 38 -11.94 5.72 13.09
CA HIS A 38 -11.50 4.35 12.76
C HIS A 38 -12.62 3.32 12.92
N ARG A 39 -13.70 3.61 13.68
CA ARG A 39 -14.86 2.71 13.76
C ARG A 39 -15.46 2.34 12.41
N LEU A 40 -15.36 3.25 11.45
CA LEU A 40 -15.88 3.07 10.09
C LEU A 40 -14.78 2.72 9.07
N GLN A 41 -13.56 2.39 9.52
CA GLN A 41 -12.43 2.24 8.60
C GLN A 41 -12.61 1.10 7.59
N LEU A 42 -13.24 0.00 7.95
CA LEU A 42 -13.51 -1.06 6.99
C LEU A 42 -14.46 -0.57 5.87
N PHE A 43 -15.49 0.19 6.25
CA PHE A 43 -16.44 0.75 5.29
C PHE A 43 -15.75 1.71 4.32
N TYR A 44 -15.07 2.73 4.82
CA TYR A 44 -14.44 3.69 3.89
C TYR A 44 -13.21 3.10 3.17
N THR A 45 -12.56 2.06 3.71
CA THR A 45 -11.53 1.34 2.97
C THR A 45 -12.11 0.65 1.75
N LEU A 46 -13.20 -0.09 1.89
CA LEU A 46 -13.82 -0.83 0.80
C LEU A 46 -14.53 0.07 -0.23
N PHE A 47 -15.27 1.08 0.24
CA PHE A 47 -16.17 1.87 -0.61
C PHE A 47 -15.60 3.23 -1.04
N VAL A 48 -14.55 3.71 -0.40
CA VAL A 48 -13.93 5.01 -0.73
C VAL A 48 -12.47 4.83 -1.16
N LEU A 49 -11.63 4.17 -0.35
CA LEU A 49 -10.19 4.11 -0.63
C LEU A 49 -9.87 3.14 -1.78
N PHE A 50 -10.41 1.93 -1.76
CA PHE A 50 -10.15 0.95 -2.81
C PHE A 50 -10.61 1.45 -4.20
N PRO A 51 -11.85 1.94 -4.39
CA PRO A 51 -12.29 2.44 -5.68
C PRO A 51 -11.58 3.69 -6.19
N ASN A 52 -10.83 4.40 -5.33
CA ASN A 52 -10.09 5.61 -5.66
C ASN A 52 -8.58 5.48 -5.37
N PHE A 53 -8.07 4.26 -5.27
CA PHE A 53 -6.71 3.99 -4.82
C PHE A 53 -5.66 4.68 -5.69
N GLY A 54 -5.81 4.63 -7.02
CA GLY A 54 -4.90 5.28 -7.95
C GLY A 54 -4.89 6.81 -7.83
N ALA A 55 -6.06 7.41 -7.62
CA ALA A 55 -6.16 8.85 -7.38
C ALA A 55 -5.49 9.23 -6.04
N LEU A 56 -5.71 8.46 -4.97
CA LEU A 56 -5.10 8.68 -3.66
C LEU A 56 -3.59 8.52 -3.69
N MET A 57 -3.07 7.48 -4.37
CA MET A 57 -1.64 7.29 -4.58
C MET A 57 -1.02 8.45 -5.39
N ASN A 58 -1.70 8.89 -6.44
CA ASN A 58 -1.25 10.05 -7.20
C ASN A 58 -1.24 11.33 -6.35
N LEU A 59 -2.24 11.52 -5.50
CA LEU A 59 -2.31 12.65 -4.57
C LEU A 59 -1.15 12.58 -3.54
N HIS A 60 -0.87 11.38 -3.01
CA HIS A 60 0.28 11.16 -2.14
C HIS A 60 1.59 11.56 -2.83
N PHE A 61 1.85 11.08 -4.05
CA PHE A 61 3.08 11.42 -4.80
C PHE A 61 3.22 12.91 -5.17
N THR A 62 2.18 13.71 -5.05
CA THR A 62 2.29 15.17 -5.18
C THR A 62 2.72 15.86 -3.88
N GLY A 63 2.81 15.13 -2.76
CA GLY A 63 3.06 15.66 -1.43
C GLY A 63 1.82 16.27 -0.75
N ALA A 64 0.65 16.18 -1.38
CA ALA A 64 -0.57 16.77 -0.84
C ALA A 64 -1.03 16.05 0.44
N VAL A 65 -0.88 14.73 0.49
CA VAL A 65 -1.24 13.92 1.67
C VAL A 65 -0.37 14.31 2.86
N ASP A 66 0.95 14.41 2.69
CA ASP A 66 1.89 14.81 3.73
C ASP A 66 1.58 16.22 4.25
N LEU A 67 1.27 17.13 3.32
CA LEU A 67 0.91 18.51 3.67
C LEU A 67 -0.38 18.58 4.49
N LEU A 68 -1.36 17.71 4.22
CA LEU A 68 -2.65 17.67 4.92
C LEU A 68 -2.57 16.96 6.26
N GLN A 69 -1.87 15.84 6.34
CA GLN A 69 -1.80 15.00 7.55
C GLN A 69 -1.06 15.66 8.70
N GLY A 70 0.01 16.37 8.45
CA GLY A 70 0.69 17.28 9.37
C GLY A 70 1.04 16.79 10.77
N ASN A 71 1.27 15.52 10.93
CA ASN A 71 1.35 14.84 12.24
C ASN A 71 2.74 14.92 12.91
N GLY A 72 3.52 15.98 12.63
CA GLY A 72 4.88 16.13 13.18
C GLY A 72 5.90 15.14 12.59
N ARG A 73 5.49 14.31 11.62
CA ARG A 73 6.38 13.40 10.90
C ARG A 73 7.13 14.15 9.80
N GLU A 74 8.37 13.78 9.58
CA GLU A 74 9.09 14.24 8.40
C GLU A 74 8.35 13.76 7.14
N SER A 75 8.14 14.70 6.20
CA SER A 75 7.55 14.36 4.91
C SER A 75 8.41 13.33 4.18
N GLU A 76 7.77 12.44 3.44
CA GLU A 76 8.42 11.52 2.52
C GLU A 76 9.14 12.24 1.38
N PHE A 77 8.73 13.49 1.09
CA PHE A 77 9.20 14.26 -0.04
C PHE A 77 10.04 15.47 0.39
N ASP A 78 11.26 15.58 -0.15
CA ASP A 78 12.18 16.68 0.10
C ASP A 78 11.59 18.07 -0.22
N PHE A 79 10.58 18.15 -1.08
CA PHE A 79 9.90 19.39 -1.46
C PHE A 79 8.75 19.78 -0.51
N VAL A 80 8.39 18.93 0.44
CA VAL A 80 7.40 19.21 1.49
C VAL A 80 8.14 19.34 2.82
N HIS A 81 8.91 20.41 2.97
CA HIS A 81 9.76 20.63 4.14
C HIS A 81 9.12 21.54 5.20
N ASP A 82 8.07 22.26 4.84
CA ASP A 82 7.31 23.14 5.73
C ASP A 82 5.84 23.28 5.28
N ARG A 83 5.10 24.16 5.95
CA ARG A 83 3.71 24.51 5.60
C ARG A 83 3.56 25.95 5.11
N SER A 84 4.62 26.56 4.62
CA SER A 84 4.61 27.92 4.06
C SER A 84 3.66 28.01 2.86
N ALA A 85 3.29 29.24 2.52
CA ALA A 85 2.49 29.53 1.32
C ALA A 85 3.24 29.07 0.03
N ALA A 86 4.56 29.15 0.04
CA ALA A 86 5.40 28.71 -1.07
C ALA A 86 5.29 27.20 -1.29
N THR A 87 5.46 26.38 -0.24
CA THR A 87 5.32 24.92 -0.28
C THR A 87 3.91 24.52 -0.69
N LYS A 88 2.86 25.13 -0.11
CA LYS A 88 1.46 24.90 -0.51
C LYS A 88 1.23 25.17 -1.99
N LYS A 89 1.78 26.27 -2.51
CA LYS A 89 1.67 26.65 -3.93
C LYS A 89 2.40 25.64 -4.83
N ASP A 90 3.58 25.14 -4.43
CA ASP A 90 4.31 24.12 -5.22
C ASP A 90 3.55 22.81 -5.25
N VAL A 91 3.07 22.32 -4.11
CA VAL A 91 2.23 21.13 -4.02
C VAL A 91 0.96 21.28 -4.86
N ALA A 92 0.26 22.41 -4.79
CA ALA A 92 -0.91 22.68 -5.62
C ALA A 92 -0.59 22.62 -7.12
N LYS A 93 0.55 23.18 -7.55
CA LYS A 93 1.01 23.07 -8.94
C LYS A 93 1.27 21.62 -9.37
N ARG A 94 1.85 20.80 -8.49
CA ARG A 94 2.10 19.37 -8.74
C ARG A 94 0.78 18.61 -8.89
N VAL A 95 -0.19 18.87 -8.02
CA VAL A 95 -1.55 18.31 -8.13
C VAL A 95 -2.16 18.70 -9.48
N LEU A 96 -2.21 19.99 -9.82
CA LEU A 96 -2.79 20.46 -11.07
C LEU A 96 -2.08 19.83 -12.30
N ARG A 97 -0.75 19.80 -12.32
CA ARG A 97 0.02 19.20 -13.43
C ARG A 97 -0.25 17.71 -13.59
N LYS A 98 -0.55 17.00 -12.51
CA LYS A 98 -0.82 15.56 -12.53
C LYS A 98 -2.27 15.26 -12.93
N PHE A 99 -3.21 15.92 -12.29
CA PHE A 99 -4.63 15.59 -12.41
C PHE A 99 -5.30 16.22 -13.61
N VAL A 100 -5.03 17.50 -13.90
CA VAL A 100 -5.73 18.23 -14.98
C VAL A 100 -5.52 17.57 -16.34
N PRO A 101 -4.29 17.30 -16.82
CA PRO A 101 -4.11 16.65 -18.12
C PRO A 101 -4.72 15.26 -18.20
N TYR A 102 -4.66 14.50 -17.11
CA TYR A 102 -5.20 13.16 -17.04
C TYR A 102 -6.74 13.19 -17.16
N TYR A 103 -7.42 13.91 -16.28
CA TYR A 103 -8.88 13.96 -16.30
C TYR A 103 -9.45 14.69 -17.51
N ALA A 104 -8.77 15.72 -18.01
CA ALA A 104 -9.15 16.37 -19.26
C ALA A 104 -9.09 15.40 -20.45
N LYS A 105 -8.07 14.53 -20.50
CA LYS A 105 -7.95 13.52 -21.55
C LYS A 105 -9.02 12.43 -21.39
N GLU A 106 -9.14 11.82 -20.21
CA GLU A 106 -9.99 10.64 -19.97
C GLU A 106 -11.48 10.97 -19.93
N TYR A 107 -11.86 12.14 -19.38
CA TYR A 107 -13.26 12.49 -19.12
C TYR A 107 -13.81 13.63 -19.97
N VAL A 108 -12.97 14.28 -20.79
CA VAL A 108 -13.40 15.28 -21.74
C VAL A 108 -13.00 14.90 -23.17
N LEU A 109 -11.71 14.79 -23.45
CA LEU A 109 -11.23 14.60 -24.83
C LEU A 109 -11.73 13.27 -25.43
N PHE A 110 -11.47 12.13 -24.78
CA PHE A 110 -11.88 10.84 -25.32
C PHE A 110 -13.40 10.67 -25.41
N PRO A 111 -14.21 11.07 -24.41
CA PRO A 111 -15.66 11.11 -24.57
C PRO A 111 -16.13 12.00 -25.73
N LEU A 112 -15.56 13.20 -25.92
CA LEU A 112 -15.92 14.08 -27.03
C LEU A 112 -15.60 13.47 -28.39
N LEU A 113 -14.47 12.78 -28.53
CA LEU A 113 -14.08 12.09 -29.77
C LEU A 113 -15.06 10.93 -30.10
N ALA A 114 -15.76 10.39 -29.11
CA ALA A 114 -16.72 9.32 -29.31
C ALA A 114 -18.10 9.83 -29.82
N GLY A 115 -18.30 11.14 -29.93
CA GLY A 115 -19.54 11.74 -30.44
C GLY A 115 -20.78 11.28 -29.70
N PRO A 116 -21.75 10.61 -30.37
CA PRO A 116 -22.98 10.13 -29.73
C PRO A 116 -22.76 9.15 -28.59
N PHE A 117 -21.60 8.52 -28.53
CA PHE A 117 -21.23 7.56 -27.47
C PHE A 117 -20.51 8.21 -26.27
N PHE A 118 -20.50 9.55 -26.17
CA PHE A 118 -19.85 10.32 -25.11
C PHE A 118 -20.04 9.70 -23.72
N TRP A 119 -21.29 9.47 -23.32
CA TRP A 119 -21.62 8.95 -22.01
C TRP A 119 -21.17 7.51 -21.78
N LYS A 120 -21.16 6.69 -22.83
CA LYS A 120 -20.66 5.30 -22.74
C LYS A 120 -19.16 5.27 -22.49
N VAL A 121 -18.39 6.14 -23.18
CA VAL A 121 -16.95 6.25 -22.97
C VAL A 121 -16.65 6.80 -21.59
N MET A 122 -17.34 7.84 -21.15
CA MET A 122 -17.15 8.41 -19.83
C MET A 122 -17.42 7.39 -18.70
N LEU A 123 -18.54 6.66 -18.80
CA LEU A 123 -18.87 5.59 -17.86
C LEU A 123 -17.86 4.43 -17.93
N GLY A 124 -17.44 4.04 -19.14
CA GLY A 124 -16.44 3.00 -19.34
C GLY A 124 -15.09 3.35 -18.71
N ASN A 125 -14.63 4.58 -18.88
CA ASN A 125 -13.40 5.06 -18.26
C ASN A 125 -13.50 5.04 -16.74
N TRP A 126 -14.60 5.52 -16.17
CA TRP A 126 -14.83 5.50 -14.73
C TRP A 126 -14.85 4.07 -14.16
N LEU A 127 -15.59 3.14 -14.79
CA LEU A 127 -15.63 1.74 -14.38
C LEU A 127 -14.25 1.07 -14.48
N SER A 128 -13.53 1.34 -15.56
CA SER A 128 -12.17 0.80 -15.76
C SER A 128 -11.18 1.30 -14.70
N GLU A 129 -11.26 2.58 -14.34
CA GLU A 129 -10.45 3.15 -13.25
C GLU A 129 -10.81 2.50 -11.91
N MET A 130 -12.08 2.43 -11.57
CA MET A 130 -12.55 1.83 -10.33
C MET A 130 -12.11 0.35 -10.23
N MET A 131 -12.26 -0.43 -11.30
CA MET A 131 -11.83 -1.83 -11.33
C MET A 131 -10.31 -1.97 -11.16
N ARG A 132 -9.53 -1.15 -11.87
CA ARG A 132 -8.08 -1.09 -11.72
C ARG A 132 -7.69 -0.75 -10.28
N ASP A 133 -8.33 0.23 -9.68
CA ASP A 133 -8.01 0.75 -8.37
C ASP A 133 -8.34 -0.26 -7.27
N VAL A 134 -9.51 -0.89 -7.32
CA VAL A 134 -9.90 -1.99 -6.41
C VAL A 134 -8.92 -3.16 -6.53
N TYR A 135 -8.58 -3.54 -7.76
CA TYR A 135 -7.63 -4.62 -8.02
C TYR A 135 -6.24 -4.30 -7.46
N SER A 136 -5.74 -3.08 -7.72
CA SER A 136 -4.42 -2.64 -7.24
C SER A 136 -4.36 -2.57 -5.72
N ALA A 137 -5.37 -1.99 -5.09
CA ALA A 137 -5.48 -1.94 -3.63
C ALA A 137 -5.52 -3.34 -3.03
N ALA A 138 -6.39 -4.24 -3.53
CA ALA A 138 -6.49 -5.61 -3.06
C ALA A 138 -5.16 -6.37 -3.19
N THR A 139 -4.40 -6.13 -4.26
CA THR A 139 -3.09 -6.77 -4.48
C THR A 139 -2.05 -6.26 -3.47
N ILE A 140 -1.94 -4.93 -3.29
CA ILE A 140 -0.94 -4.30 -2.42
C ILE A 140 -1.22 -4.61 -0.95
N TYR A 141 -2.48 -4.51 -0.52
CA TYR A 141 -2.85 -4.82 0.87
C TYR A 141 -2.54 -6.27 1.25
N CYS A 142 -2.67 -7.23 0.33
CA CYS A 142 -2.28 -8.61 0.58
C CYS A 142 -0.80 -8.78 0.92
N GLY A 143 0.06 -7.92 0.40
CA GLY A 143 1.51 -8.03 0.61
C GLY A 143 1.98 -7.63 2.01
N HIS A 144 1.31 -6.66 2.66
CA HIS A 144 1.82 -6.03 3.89
C HIS A 144 0.82 -5.95 5.04
N VAL A 145 -0.44 -6.22 4.78
CA VAL A 145 -1.49 -6.13 5.80
C VAL A 145 -2.07 -7.51 6.06
N GLY A 146 -2.13 -7.92 7.32
CA GLY A 146 -2.75 -9.18 7.71
C GLY A 146 -2.33 -9.64 9.10
N GLU A 147 -3.07 -10.61 9.63
CA GLU A 147 -2.85 -11.19 10.94
C GLU A 147 -1.45 -11.82 11.10
N HIS A 148 -0.85 -12.25 9.99
CA HIS A 148 0.43 -12.96 9.99
C HIS A 148 1.62 -12.07 9.57
N THR A 149 1.39 -10.83 9.17
CA THR A 149 2.47 -9.88 8.91
C THR A 149 2.95 -9.24 10.19
N ALA A 150 4.26 -9.33 10.44
CA ALA A 150 4.86 -8.65 11.58
C ALA A 150 4.79 -7.13 11.40
N THR A 151 4.48 -6.44 12.49
CA THR A 151 4.63 -4.99 12.62
C THR A 151 5.60 -4.72 13.75
N TYR A 152 6.44 -3.70 13.60
CA TYR A 152 7.50 -3.38 14.55
C TYR A 152 7.27 -2.01 15.15
N ALA A 153 7.51 -1.89 16.46
CA ALA A 153 7.37 -0.64 17.18
C ALA A 153 8.30 0.45 16.63
N GLU A 154 7.94 1.71 16.86
CA GLU A 154 8.76 2.86 16.50
C GLU A 154 10.16 2.75 17.15
N GLY A 155 11.19 3.09 16.37
CA GLY A 155 12.58 2.97 16.78
C GLY A 155 13.21 1.59 16.61
N THR A 156 12.45 0.55 16.25
CA THR A 156 13.01 -0.78 15.97
C THR A 156 14.05 -0.71 14.85
N ARG A 157 15.18 -1.34 15.10
CA ARG A 157 16.28 -1.47 14.13
C ARG A 157 16.75 -2.92 14.06
N PRO A 158 17.14 -3.41 12.88
CA PRO A 158 17.72 -4.74 12.76
C PRO A 158 19.04 -4.81 13.54
N LYS A 159 19.24 -5.92 14.28
CA LYS A 159 20.47 -6.18 15.05
C LYS A 159 21.66 -6.55 14.16
N GLY A 160 21.42 -6.78 12.88
CA GLY A 160 22.41 -7.16 11.89
C GLY A 160 21.74 -7.52 10.56
N LYS A 161 22.55 -7.90 9.57
CA LYS A 161 22.06 -8.19 8.21
C LYS A 161 21.09 -9.39 8.19
N GLY A 162 21.37 -10.45 8.95
CA GLY A 162 20.49 -11.62 9.07
C GLY A 162 19.13 -11.24 9.64
N HIS A 163 19.09 -10.53 10.74
CA HIS A 163 17.84 -10.04 11.35
C HIS A 163 17.08 -9.07 10.42
N TRP A 164 17.79 -8.30 9.59
CA TRP A 164 17.13 -7.47 8.58
C TRP A 164 16.38 -8.33 7.55
N TYR A 165 17.00 -9.42 7.06
CA TYR A 165 16.32 -10.35 6.13
C TYR A 165 15.11 -11.04 6.78
N GLU A 166 15.24 -11.48 8.03
CA GLU A 166 14.14 -12.05 8.81
C GLU A 166 12.96 -11.07 8.90
N MET A 167 13.22 -9.81 9.28
CA MET A 167 12.21 -8.76 9.34
C MET A 167 11.51 -8.54 7.97
N GLN A 168 12.25 -8.61 6.85
CA GLN A 168 11.65 -8.47 5.51
C GLN A 168 10.69 -9.62 5.20
N VAL A 169 11.06 -10.85 5.55
CA VAL A 169 10.20 -12.04 5.35
C VAL A 169 8.96 -11.97 6.21
N GLU A 170 9.10 -11.67 7.51
CA GLU A 170 7.99 -11.65 8.45
C GLU A 170 7.01 -10.48 8.27
N ALA A 171 7.51 -9.35 7.75
CA ALA A 171 6.70 -8.17 7.42
C ALA A 171 5.99 -8.26 6.07
N SER A 172 6.13 -9.38 5.36
CA SER A 172 5.58 -9.56 4.02
C SER A 172 4.80 -10.87 3.91
N ASN A 173 3.77 -10.88 3.05
CA ASN A 173 3.04 -12.09 2.70
C ASN A 173 3.13 -12.36 1.20
N ASN A 174 3.25 -13.63 0.84
CA ASN A 174 2.97 -14.07 -0.51
C ASN A 174 1.50 -14.52 -0.65
N PHE A 175 0.99 -14.49 -1.87
CA PHE A 175 -0.29 -15.13 -2.18
C PHE A 175 -0.20 -15.92 -3.50
N GLU A 176 -1.02 -16.95 -3.60
CA GLU A 176 -0.98 -17.84 -4.76
C GLU A 176 -2.02 -17.44 -5.79
N VAL A 177 -1.53 -17.24 -7.01
CA VAL A 177 -2.33 -16.96 -8.22
C VAL A 177 -1.76 -17.71 -9.42
N PRO A 178 -2.58 -18.02 -10.44
CA PRO A 178 -2.08 -18.52 -11.72
C PRO A 178 -1.06 -17.56 -12.35
N TYR A 179 -0.13 -18.09 -13.16
CA TYR A 179 0.95 -17.31 -13.77
C TYR A 179 0.46 -16.05 -14.49
N VAL A 180 -0.63 -16.17 -15.25
CA VAL A 180 -1.22 -15.02 -15.98
C VAL A 180 -1.61 -13.90 -15.02
N LEU A 181 -2.26 -14.24 -13.90
CA LEU A 181 -2.62 -13.25 -12.88
C LEU A 181 -1.38 -12.68 -12.16
N SER A 182 -0.33 -13.49 -11.94
CA SER A 182 0.94 -12.99 -11.41
C SER A 182 1.56 -11.89 -12.28
N VAL A 183 1.46 -12.03 -13.61
CA VAL A 183 1.91 -10.98 -14.55
C VAL A 183 1.11 -9.70 -14.35
N PHE A 184 -0.22 -9.79 -14.24
CA PHE A 184 -1.10 -8.65 -13.97
C PHE A 184 -0.87 -8.03 -12.59
N CYS A 185 -0.53 -8.83 -11.58
CA CYS A 185 -0.12 -8.35 -10.25
C CYS A 185 1.28 -7.69 -10.25
N GLY A 186 1.99 -7.64 -11.38
CA GLY A 186 3.38 -7.17 -11.42
C GLY A 186 4.32 -8.02 -10.57
N ALA A 187 3.99 -9.32 -10.37
CA ALA A 187 4.65 -10.28 -9.48
C ALA A 187 4.62 -9.90 -7.98
N LEU A 188 3.72 -9.02 -7.57
CA LEU A 188 3.48 -8.70 -6.14
C LEU A 188 2.86 -9.88 -5.36
N ASP A 189 2.44 -10.95 -6.05
CA ASP A 189 2.12 -12.25 -5.44
C ASP A 189 3.35 -12.92 -4.79
N LYS A 190 4.55 -12.42 -5.06
CA LYS A 190 5.83 -12.80 -4.46
C LYS A 190 6.47 -11.63 -3.70
N GLN A 191 5.72 -11.10 -2.74
CA GLN A 191 6.10 -9.90 -2.01
C GLN A 191 7.33 -10.14 -1.12
N ILE A 192 7.45 -11.32 -0.51
CA ILE A 192 8.62 -11.70 0.29
C ILE A 192 9.89 -11.62 -0.56
N GLU A 193 9.89 -12.23 -1.75
CA GLU A 193 11.04 -12.20 -2.66
C GLU A 193 11.32 -10.81 -3.20
N HIS A 194 10.26 -10.01 -3.42
CA HIS A 194 10.41 -8.61 -3.82
C HIS A 194 11.14 -7.79 -2.74
N HIS A 195 10.81 -7.99 -1.47
CA HIS A 195 11.48 -7.33 -0.35
C HIS A 195 12.92 -7.78 -0.16
N LEU A 196 13.19 -9.07 -0.29
CA LEU A 196 14.55 -9.61 -0.19
C LEU A 196 15.43 -9.17 -1.36
N PHE A 197 14.87 -9.09 -2.56
CA PHE A 197 15.59 -8.84 -3.81
C PHE A 197 14.92 -7.76 -4.66
N PRO A 198 14.83 -6.50 -4.20
CA PRO A 198 14.06 -5.43 -4.87
C PRO A 198 14.60 -5.03 -6.25
N LYS A 199 15.81 -5.47 -6.60
CA LYS A 199 16.42 -5.26 -7.92
C LYS A 199 16.26 -6.46 -8.86
N LEU A 200 15.71 -7.56 -8.37
CA LEU A 200 15.50 -8.74 -9.21
C LEU A 200 14.32 -8.49 -10.17
N PRO A 201 14.46 -8.79 -11.48
CA PRO A 201 13.34 -8.71 -12.41
C PRO A 201 12.15 -9.54 -11.92
N THR A 202 10.94 -8.99 -12.05
CA THR A 202 9.70 -9.57 -11.50
C THR A 202 9.47 -11.02 -11.96
N GLN A 203 9.82 -11.35 -13.21
CA GLN A 203 9.71 -12.71 -13.75
C GLN A 203 10.60 -13.74 -13.03
N ARG A 204 11.64 -13.28 -12.32
CA ARG A 204 12.56 -14.14 -11.58
C ARG A 204 12.14 -14.37 -10.13
N LEU A 205 11.34 -13.49 -9.54
CA LEU A 205 10.87 -13.63 -8.15
C LEU A 205 10.19 -14.98 -7.93
N ARG A 206 9.32 -15.39 -8.84
CA ARG A 206 8.63 -16.67 -8.78
C ARG A 206 9.57 -17.88 -8.89
N LYS A 207 10.71 -17.74 -9.58
CA LYS A 207 11.70 -18.81 -9.73
C LYS A 207 12.51 -19.03 -8.46
N VAL A 208 12.81 -17.98 -7.71
CA VAL A 208 13.59 -18.05 -6.46
C VAL A 208 12.72 -18.35 -5.24
N ALA A 209 11.40 -18.16 -5.32
CA ALA A 209 10.50 -18.38 -4.20
C ALA A 209 10.58 -19.77 -3.53
N PRO A 210 10.72 -20.90 -4.26
CA PRO A 210 10.89 -22.20 -3.63
C PRO A 210 12.17 -22.31 -2.79
N GLU A 211 13.27 -21.72 -3.25
CA GLU A 211 14.55 -21.70 -2.55
C GLU A 211 14.48 -20.82 -1.30
N VAL A 212 13.90 -19.62 -1.42
CA VAL A 212 13.66 -18.74 -0.27
C VAL A 212 12.81 -19.44 0.79
N LYS A 213 11.74 -20.12 0.38
CA LYS A 213 10.88 -20.87 1.29
C LYS A 213 11.63 -21.98 2.01
N ALA A 214 12.51 -22.71 1.30
CA ALA A 214 13.34 -23.77 1.89
C ALA A 214 14.32 -23.21 2.93
N ILE A 215 15.01 -22.11 2.61
CA ILE A 215 15.93 -21.42 3.54
C ILE A 215 15.18 -20.93 4.78
N CYS A 216 14.00 -20.32 4.60
CA CYS A 216 13.18 -19.89 5.73
C CYS A 216 12.80 -21.06 6.66
N ALA A 217 12.43 -22.22 6.08
CA ALA A 217 12.09 -23.41 6.85
C ALA A 217 13.31 -23.97 7.62
N GLU A 218 14.49 -23.98 7.01
CA GLU A 218 15.74 -24.41 7.64
C GLU A 218 16.11 -23.54 8.85
N HIS A 219 15.87 -22.24 8.76
CA HIS A 219 16.20 -21.28 9.82
C HIS A 219 15.04 -20.95 10.78
N GLY A 220 13.90 -21.62 10.63
CA GLY A 220 12.71 -21.36 11.48
C GLY A 220 12.05 -20.01 11.27
N VAL A 221 12.33 -19.33 10.14
CA VAL A 221 11.72 -18.06 9.78
C VAL A 221 10.36 -18.30 9.15
N ARG A 222 9.35 -17.57 9.61
CA ARG A 222 7.98 -17.74 9.15
C ARG A 222 7.78 -17.18 7.73
N TYR A 223 7.71 -18.08 6.75
CA TYR A 223 7.37 -17.75 5.37
C TYR A 223 5.87 -17.97 5.13
N HIS A 224 5.11 -16.88 5.01
CA HIS A 224 3.66 -16.98 4.86
C HIS A 224 3.22 -16.90 3.39
N THR A 225 2.39 -17.88 2.97
CA THR A 225 1.72 -17.89 1.67
C THR A 225 0.35 -18.56 1.80
N ASP A 226 -0.65 -18.01 1.10
CA ASP A 226 -2.02 -18.54 1.08
C ASP A 226 -2.66 -18.20 -0.28
N SER A 227 -3.87 -18.67 -0.55
CA SER A 227 -4.60 -18.23 -1.74
C SER A 227 -4.95 -16.73 -1.66
N TRP A 228 -4.98 -16.04 -2.79
CA TRP A 228 -5.29 -14.60 -2.83
C TRP A 228 -6.57 -14.22 -2.07
N PRO A 229 -7.74 -14.91 -2.27
CA PRO A 229 -8.94 -14.56 -1.52
C PRO A 229 -8.80 -14.70 0.00
N ARG A 230 -8.05 -15.71 0.48
CA ARG A 230 -7.80 -15.90 1.91
C ARG A 230 -6.88 -14.80 2.45
N THR A 231 -5.82 -14.47 1.73
CA THR A 231 -4.90 -13.39 2.12
C THR A 231 -5.63 -12.04 2.18
N LEU A 232 -6.48 -11.74 1.17
CA LEU A 232 -7.29 -10.54 1.18
C LEU A 232 -8.29 -10.51 2.35
N LYS A 233 -8.96 -11.64 2.63
CA LYS A 233 -9.84 -11.76 3.80
C LYS A 233 -9.09 -11.49 5.09
N LYS A 234 -7.88 -12.02 5.27
CA LYS A 234 -7.04 -11.76 6.45
C LYS A 234 -6.64 -10.29 6.57
N ALA A 235 -6.29 -9.64 5.46
CA ALA A 235 -5.98 -8.21 5.44
C ALA A 235 -7.20 -7.36 5.86
N LEU A 236 -8.37 -7.64 5.29
CA LEU A 236 -9.62 -6.95 5.66
C LEU A 236 -10.05 -7.23 7.10
N SER A 237 -9.86 -8.47 7.59
CA SER A 237 -10.11 -8.83 8.98
C SER A 237 -9.21 -8.06 9.94
N GLN A 238 -7.94 -7.85 9.59
CA GLN A 238 -7.01 -7.02 10.37
C GLN A 238 -7.47 -5.56 10.42
N ILE A 239 -7.92 -4.99 9.30
CA ILE A 239 -8.48 -3.64 9.25
C ILE A 239 -9.74 -3.55 10.13
N ALA A 240 -10.62 -4.54 10.06
CA ALA A 240 -11.81 -4.61 10.91
C ALA A 240 -11.44 -4.71 12.40
N ARG A 241 -10.49 -5.56 12.75
CA ARG A 241 -9.97 -5.71 14.13
C ARG A 241 -9.45 -4.37 14.66
N LEU A 242 -8.66 -3.66 13.89
CA LEU A 242 -8.07 -2.37 14.28
C LEU A 242 -9.08 -1.21 14.28
N SER A 243 -10.36 -1.44 13.97
CA SER A 243 -11.42 -0.42 14.09
C SER A 243 -11.76 -0.06 15.53
N GLY A 244 -11.43 -0.95 16.49
CA GLY A 244 -11.63 -0.71 17.92
C GLY A 244 -10.40 -0.14 18.64
N PRO A 245 -10.58 0.40 19.86
CA PRO A 245 -9.48 0.74 20.77
C PRO A 245 -8.64 -0.49 21.14
N VAL A 246 -7.36 -0.30 21.51
CA VAL A 246 -6.43 -1.39 21.86
C VAL A 246 -6.95 -2.21 23.07
N GLU A 247 -7.59 -1.57 24.04
CA GLU A 247 -8.15 -2.21 25.23
C GLU A 247 -9.21 -3.26 24.88
N THR A 248 -10.07 -2.96 23.90
CA THR A 248 -11.06 -3.94 23.41
C THR A 248 -10.43 -5.07 22.60
N LEU A 249 -9.28 -4.83 21.97
CA LEU A 249 -8.55 -5.84 21.21
C LEU A 249 -7.88 -6.87 22.11
N ARG A 250 -7.31 -6.42 23.25
CA ARG A 250 -6.69 -7.30 24.25
C ARG A 250 -7.70 -8.12 25.06
N ALA A 251 -8.93 -7.63 25.19
CA ALA A 251 -10.02 -8.36 25.86
C ALA A 251 -10.66 -9.44 24.96
N ALA A 252 -10.43 -9.39 23.65
CA ALA A 252 -10.99 -10.33 22.66
C ALA A 252 -9.98 -11.40 22.16
N ALA A 253 -8.72 -11.30 22.58
CA ALA A 253 -7.64 -12.24 22.27
C ALA A 253 -7.42 -13.23 23.41
#